data_4f183744a6d9e4ffa180d84cae6082b5
#
_entry.id   4f183744a6d9e4ffa180d84cae6082b5
#
_cell.length_a   1.000
_cell.length_b   1.000
_cell.length_c   1.000
_cell.angle_alpha   90.00
_cell.angle_beta   90.00
_cell.angle_gamma   90.00
#
_symmetry.space_group_name_H-M   'P 1'
#
loop_
_entity.id
_entity.type
_entity.pdbx_description
1 polymer ?
#
loop_
_entity_poly.entity_id
_entity_poly.type
_entity_poly.pdbx_seq_one_letter_code
_entity_poly.pdbx_strand_id
1 'polypeptide(L)'
;MADERKERYINPYTDFGFKKLFGTEMNKELLISFLNSLFCETKKEITDVRYLNSEHLGDGYGDRRAVFDVYCMTDDGGRFIVEMQKAEQDYFKDRSLYYSTFAIREQAPKGEWDYHLDDVYTVGILNFMFPDNEYPADKYRHEIQLKDTEDNHVFYDKLTFVYLEMPKFNLTEDELVTMFDKWMFVLRNLSRLLDRPKALQDRVFDKLFEQAEIAKYSDAERRQYEESKKDYWDYFSTMKTAKRKAKKEEKVETVFRLKEMGLTPEQIAQGAGLSIEEVKKLIG
;
A
#
# COMPACT_ATOMS: atom_id res chain seq x y z
N MET A 1 1.27 3.40 -28.69
CA MET A 1 2.65 3.72 -28.29
C MET A 1 2.54 4.48 -26.98
N ALA A 2 2.95 3.89 -25.87
CA ALA A 2 3.02 4.60 -24.61
C ALA A 2 4.08 5.69 -24.76
N ASP A 3 3.70 6.91 -24.41
CA ASP A 3 4.58 8.07 -24.41
C ASP A 3 5.71 7.77 -23.40
N GLU A 4 6.92 7.52 -23.90
CA GLU A 4 8.13 7.37 -23.09
C GLU A 4 8.55 8.76 -22.56
N ARG A 5 7.67 9.40 -21.78
CA ARG A 5 8.10 10.53 -20.98
C ARG A 5 9.12 10.02 -19.98
N LYS A 6 10.33 10.48 -20.12
CA LYS A 6 11.41 10.16 -19.20
C LYS A 6 10.99 10.60 -17.79
N GLU A 7 10.73 9.65 -16.91
CA GLU A 7 10.38 9.93 -15.52
C GLU A 7 11.46 10.82 -14.90
N ARG A 8 11.05 11.91 -14.27
CA ARG A 8 11.96 12.80 -13.54
C ARG A 8 12.17 12.30 -12.12
N TYR A 9 11.09 11.86 -11.49
CA TYR A 9 11.07 11.42 -10.11
C TYR A 9 10.75 9.94 -10.00
N ILE A 10 11.27 9.31 -8.95
CA ILE A 10 11.02 7.89 -8.67
C ILE A 10 9.55 7.60 -8.44
N ASN A 11 9.18 6.35 -8.69
CA ASN A 11 7.88 5.83 -8.33
C ASN A 11 7.90 5.32 -6.87
N PRO A 12 7.14 5.94 -5.94
CA PRO A 12 7.09 5.52 -4.54
C PRO A 12 6.54 4.10 -4.33
N TYR A 13 5.79 3.56 -5.31
CA TYR A 13 5.23 2.21 -5.24
C TYR A 13 6.23 1.10 -5.59
N THR A 14 7.45 1.43 -5.95
CA THR A 14 8.54 0.46 -6.08
C THR A 14 9.21 0.26 -4.72
N ASP A 15 9.74 -0.94 -4.46
CA ASP A 15 10.46 -1.23 -3.21
C ASP A 15 11.62 -0.26 -2.97
N PHE A 16 12.45 -0.03 -4.00
CA PHE A 16 13.52 0.95 -3.94
C PHE A 16 12.99 2.38 -3.68
N GLY A 17 11.94 2.79 -4.39
CA GLY A 17 11.39 4.15 -4.26
C GLY A 17 10.87 4.43 -2.85
N PHE A 18 10.14 3.49 -2.27
CA PHE A 18 9.62 3.62 -0.91
C PHE A 18 10.73 3.66 0.13
N LYS A 19 11.65 2.70 0.08
CA LYS A 19 12.79 2.63 1.00
C LYS A 19 13.73 3.83 0.86
N LYS A 20 13.91 4.35 -0.35
CA LYS A 20 14.71 5.57 -0.58
C LYS A 20 14.11 6.78 0.11
N LEU A 21 12.79 6.94 0.08
CA LEU A 21 12.11 8.09 0.69
C LEU A 21 11.95 7.94 2.21
N PHE A 22 11.62 6.74 2.70
CA PHE A 22 11.20 6.54 4.09
C PHE A 22 12.06 5.57 4.91
N GLY A 23 12.92 4.79 4.27
CA GLY A 23 13.66 3.71 4.93
C GLY A 23 15.13 4.03 5.25
N THR A 24 15.56 5.29 5.20
CA THR A 24 16.97 5.66 5.41
C THR A 24 17.13 6.72 6.50
N GLU A 25 18.19 6.63 7.31
CA GLU A 25 18.53 7.63 8.34
C GLU A 25 18.65 9.05 7.76
N MET A 26 19.19 9.17 6.55
CA MET A 26 19.33 10.45 5.88
C MET A 26 17.99 11.14 5.62
N ASN A 27 16.92 10.35 5.43
CA ASN A 27 15.60 10.82 5.04
C ASN A 27 14.54 10.65 6.14
N LYS A 28 14.95 10.36 7.38
CA LYS A 28 14.01 10.12 8.49
C LYS A 28 13.04 11.28 8.73
N GLU A 29 13.42 12.53 8.42
CA GLU A 29 12.53 13.67 8.53
C GLU A 29 11.34 13.60 7.57
N LEU A 30 11.47 12.90 6.41
CA LEU A 30 10.35 12.64 5.50
C LEU A 30 9.34 11.69 6.17
N LEU A 31 9.84 10.62 6.80
CA LEU A 31 9.01 9.68 7.54
C LEU A 31 8.31 10.35 8.72
N ILE A 32 9.04 11.11 9.53
CA ILE A 32 8.49 11.87 10.67
C ILE A 32 7.38 12.81 10.22
N SER A 33 7.61 13.61 9.17
CA SER A 33 6.59 14.52 8.64
C SER A 33 5.36 13.78 8.12
N PHE A 34 5.54 12.67 7.43
CA PHE A 34 4.44 11.83 6.96
C PHE A 34 3.63 11.28 8.15
N LEU A 35 4.28 10.65 9.13
CA LEU A 35 3.61 10.10 10.30
C LEU A 35 2.89 11.20 11.10
N ASN A 36 3.52 12.33 11.36
CA ASN A 36 2.89 13.46 12.03
C ASN A 36 1.64 13.96 11.27
N SER A 37 1.67 13.93 9.93
CA SER A 37 0.51 14.32 9.14
C SER A 37 -0.69 13.36 9.30
N LEU A 38 -0.44 12.09 9.62
CA LEU A 38 -1.48 11.09 9.88
C LEU A 38 -2.12 11.24 11.26
N PHE A 39 -1.35 11.67 12.27
CA PHE A 39 -1.73 11.60 13.68
C PHE A 39 -1.80 12.97 14.37
N CYS A 40 -1.79 14.08 13.61
CA CYS A 40 -1.72 15.45 14.12
C CYS A 40 -2.82 15.83 15.14
N GLU A 41 -3.99 15.17 15.08
CA GLU A 41 -5.12 15.46 15.98
C GLU A 41 -5.20 14.48 17.17
N THR A 42 -4.49 13.35 17.11
CA THR A 42 -4.70 12.24 18.04
C THR A 42 -3.50 11.91 18.91
N LYS A 43 -2.30 12.35 18.52
CA LYS A 43 -1.04 11.97 19.17
C LYS A 43 -0.14 13.18 19.43
N LYS A 44 0.81 12.98 20.37
CA LYS A 44 1.93 13.88 20.56
C LYS A 44 2.80 13.89 19.30
N GLU A 45 3.33 15.05 18.97
CA GLU A 45 4.24 15.21 17.83
C GLU A 45 5.46 14.28 17.95
N ILE A 46 5.70 13.51 16.90
CA ILE A 46 6.88 12.66 16.74
C ILE A 46 8.05 13.57 16.39
N THR A 47 9.07 13.59 17.24
CA THR A 47 10.26 14.46 17.08
C THR A 47 11.43 13.70 16.51
N ASP A 48 11.55 12.40 16.78
CA ASP A 48 12.58 11.53 16.23
C ASP A 48 12.08 10.09 16.05
N VAL A 49 12.73 9.35 15.16
CA VAL A 49 12.52 7.92 14.97
C VAL A 49 13.85 7.19 14.89
N ARG A 50 13.88 5.97 15.42
CA ARG A 50 14.97 5.02 15.25
C ARG A 50 14.50 3.85 14.43
N TYR A 51 15.16 3.56 13.31
CA TYR A 51 14.86 2.39 12.51
C TYR A 51 15.20 1.11 13.27
N LEU A 52 14.32 0.13 13.17
CA LEU A 52 14.47 -1.20 13.73
C LEU A 52 14.73 -2.20 12.60
N ASN A 53 15.11 -3.43 12.97
CA ASN A 53 15.28 -4.48 11.98
C ASN A 53 13.92 -4.80 11.33
N SER A 54 13.81 -4.59 10.03
CA SER A 54 12.60 -4.87 9.26
C SER A 54 12.45 -6.36 8.88
N GLU A 55 13.49 -7.18 9.08
CA GLU A 55 13.46 -8.61 8.80
C GLU A 55 13.34 -9.39 10.12
N HIS A 56 12.18 -9.99 10.33
CA HIS A 56 11.94 -10.88 11.46
C HIS A 56 12.00 -12.32 10.99
N LEU A 57 13.13 -12.94 11.26
CA LEU A 57 13.30 -14.38 11.10
C LEU A 57 12.57 -15.06 12.25
N GLY A 58 11.68 -16.02 11.96
CA GLY A 58 11.06 -16.80 13.01
C GLY A 58 12.09 -17.50 13.91
N ASP A 59 11.72 -17.79 15.15
CA ASP A 59 12.61 -18.37 16.18
C ASP A 59 13.01 -19.83 15.86
N GLY A 60 12.44 -20.48 14.81
CA GLY A 60 12.68 -21.86 14.46
C GLY A 60 12.65 -22.17 12.95
N TYR A 61 13.16 -23.36 12.59
CA TYR A 61 13.12 -23.86 11.25
C TYR A 61 11.66 -24.15 10.83
N GLY A 62 11.11 -23.29 9.96
CA GLY A 62 9.71 -23.38 9.52
C GLY A 62 8.80 -22.22 9.98
N ASP A 63 9.28 -21.34 10.85
CA ASP A 63 8.53 -20.13 11.21
C ASP A 63 8.43 -19.17 10.03
N ARG A 64 7.27 -18.54 9.89
CA ARG A 64 7.06 -17.55 8.83
C ARG A 64 7.87 -16.29 9.11
N ARG A 65 8.60 -15.85 8.10
CA ARG A 65 9.33 -14.58 8.11
C ARG A 65 8.33 -13.44 7.91
N ALA A 66 8.51 -12.36 8.66
CA ALA A 66 7.90 -11.09 8.35
C ALA A 66 9.01 -10.13 7.86
N VAL A 67 8.75 -9.47 6.74
CA VAL A 67 9.62 -8.43 6.19
C VAL A 67 8.76 -7.20 6.03
N PHE A 68 9.15 -6.12 6.70
CA PHE A 68 8.47 -4.83 6.64
C PHE A 68 9.21 -3.88 5.69
N ASP A 69 8.47 -3.03 5.00
CA ASP A 69 9.10 -2.00 4.16
C ASP A 69 9.84 -0.98 5.04
N VAL A 70 9.18 -0.50 6.11
CA VAL A 70 9.78 0.35 7.14
C VAL A 70 9.29 -0.08 8.51
N TYR A 71 10.22 -0.25 9.45
CA TYR A 71 9.93 -0.50 10.85
C TYR A 71 10.74 0.45 11.72
N CYS A 72 10.09 1.23 12.57
CA CYS A 72 10.76 2.20 13.42
C CYS A 72 10.09 2.35 14.78
N MET A 73 10.83 2.96 15.71
CA MET A 73 10.37 3.29 17.05
C MET A 73 10.58 4.79 17.30
N THR A 74 9.59 5.43 17.88
CA THR A 74 9.66 6.85 18.31
C THR A 74 10.38 7.01 19.64
N ASP A 75 10.68 8.24 20.01
CA ASP A 75 11.35 8.62 21.25
C ASP A 75 10.53 8.27 22.51
N ASP A 76 9.21 8.18 22.39
CA ASP A 76 8.30 7.76 23.47
C ASP A 76 8.03 6.24 23.49
N GLY A 77 8.71 5.45 22.65
CA GLY A 77 8.62 3.98 22.62
C GLY A 77 7.60 3.42 21.63
N GLY A 78 6.75 4.24 21.02
CA GLY A 78 5.76 3.82 20.03
C GLY A 78 6.42 3.18 18.79
N ARG A 79 5.88 2.09 18.30
CA ARG A 79 6.40 1.33 17.15
C ARG A 79 5.53 1.52 15.94
N PHE A 80 6.16 1.79 14.79
CA PHE A 80 5.50 1.98 13.52
C PHE A 80 5.98 0.95 12.49
N ILE A 81 5.04 0.19 11.95
CA ILE A 81 5.20 -0.63 10.76
C ILE A 81 4.56 0.14 9.62
N VAL A 82 5.31 0.52 8.60
CA VAL A 82 4.78 1.24 7.42
C VAL A 82 5.03 0.40 6.19
N GLU A 83 3.95 0.10 5.47
CA GLU A 83 3.91 -0.82 4.34
C GLU A 83 3.33 -0.15 3.10
N MET A 84 3.98 -0.32 1.96
CA MET A 84 3.48 0.07 0.65
C MET A 84 2.94 -1.17 -0.09
N GLN A 85 1.63 -1.30 -0.18
CA GLN A 85 1.00 -2.46 -0.81
C GLN A 85 0.65 -2.17 -2.27
N LYS A 86 1.32 -2.86 -3.19
CA LYS A 86 1.19 -2.64 -4.64
C LYS A 86 -0.15 -3.07 -5.19
N ALA A 87 -0.73 -4.15 -4.65
CA ALA A 87 -2.01 -4.69 -5.06
C ALA A 87 -2.68 -5.47 -3.95
N GLU A 88 -3.97 -5.69 -4.11
CA GLU A 88 -4.77 -6.53 -3.25
C GLU A 88 -4.21 -7.96 -3.20
N GLN A 89 -4.13 -8.50 -2.00
CA GLN A 89 -3.78 -9.89 -1.73
C GLN A 89 -4.84 -10.50 -0.83
N ASP A 90 -5.15 -11.75 -1.07
CA ASP A 90 -6.02 -12.51 -0.17
C ASP A 90 -5.48 -12.43 1.25
N TYR A 91 -6.38 -12.28 2.21
CA TYR A 91 -6.03 -12.21 3.64
C TYR A 91 -5.11 -11.04 4.02
N PHE A 92 -5.20 -9.90 3.31
CA PHE A 92 -4.39 -8.72 3.64
C PHE A 92 -4.63 -8.24 5.09
N LYS A 93 -5.90 -8.20 5.55
CA LYS A 93 -6.27 -7.79 6.90
C LYS A 93 -5.66 -8.73 7.95
N ASP A 94 -5.72 -10.05 7.71
CA ASP A 94 -5.12 -11.08 8.59
C ASP A 94 -3.60 -10.94 8.65
N ARG A 95 -2.96 -10.73 7.50
CA ARG A 95 -1.50 -10.52 7.43
C ARG A 95 -1.07 -9.27 8.18
N SER A 96 -1.80 -8.19 8.04
CA SER A 96 -1.52 -6.93 8.72
C SER A 96 -1.63 -7.08 10.24
N LEU A 97 -2.68 -7.77 10.71
CA LEU A 97 -2.82 -8.13 12.12
C LEU A 97 -1.67 -9.03 12.58
N TYR A 98 -1.33 -10.08 11.81
CA TYR A 98 -0.21 -10.97 12.14
C TYR A 98 1.12 -10.19 12.26
N TYR A 99 1.38 -9.25 11.35
CA TYR A 99 2.58 -8.44 11.37
C TYR A 99 2.68 -7.55 12.61
N SER A 100 1.57 -6.98 13.08
CA SER A 100 1.56 -6.19 14.31
C SER A 100 1.97 -6.99 15.55
N THR A 101 1.74 -8.33 15.54
CA THR A 101 2.12 -9.19 16.68
C THR A 101 3.63 -9.27 16.89
N PHE A 102 4.45 -9.07 15.86
CA PHE A 102 5.91 -9.02 16.00
C PHE A 102 6.32 -7.81 16.83
N ALA A 103 5.79 -6.64 16.51
CA ALA A 103 6.05 -5.41 17.24
C ALA A 103 5.55 -5.47 18.70
N ILE A 104 4.47 -6.19 18.97
CA ILE A 104 3.97 -6.46 20.33
C ILE A 104 4.92 -7.41 21.06
N ARG A 105 5.29 -8.53 20.44
CA ARG A 105 6.10 -9.60 21.05
C ARG A 105 7.50 -9.13 21.39
N GLU A 106 8.10 -8.25 20.58
CA GLU A 106 9.41 -7.67 20.83
C GLU A 106 9.48 -6.78 22.05
N GLN A 107 8.35 -6.34 22.56
CA GLN A 107 8.30 -5.51 23.78
C GLN A 107 8.44 -6.34 25.05
N ALA A 108 8.19 -7.65 24.98
CA ALA A 108 8.31 -8.53 26.14
C ALA A 108 9.78 -8.76 26.51
N PRO A 109 10.27 -8.28 27.66
CA PRO A 109 11.62 -8.54 28.13
C PRO A 109 11.76 -10.01 28.57
N LYS A 110 13.00 -10.48 28.71
CA LYS A 110 13.27 -11.74 29.36
C LYS A 110 13.19 -11.56 30.87
N GLY A 111 12.41 -12.39 31.57
CA GLY A 111 12.26 -12.35 33.02
C GLY A 111 10.91 -11.81 33.49
N GLU A 112 10.90 -11.18 34.67
CA GLU A 112 9.66 -10.58 35.21
C GLU A 112 9.23 -9.37 34.37
N TRP A 113 7.94 -9.27 34.10
CA TRP A 113 7.34 -8.21 33.30
C TRP A 113 5.93 -7.91 33.80
N ASP A 114 5.58 -6.65 33.87
CA ASP A 114 4.27 -6.14 34.30
C ASP A 114 3.22 -6.07 33.18
N TYR A 115 3.56 -6.61 31.98
CA TYR A 115 2.74 -6.57 30.76
C TYR A 115 2.48 -5.17 30.19
N HIS A 116 3.28 -4.17 30.57
CA HIS A 116 3.22 -2.85 29.93
C HIS A 116 3.60 -2.97 28.46
N LEU A 117 2.76 -2.41 27.58
CA LEU A 117 3.02 -2.29 26.14
C LEU A 117 3.03 -0.81 25.73
N ASP A 118 3.98 -0.44 24.91
CA ASP A 118 3.95 0.80 24.17
C ASP A 118 3.04 0.68 22.94
N ASP A 119 2.71 1.80 22.33
CA ASP A 119 1.85 1.89 21.18
C ASP A 119 2.43 1.13 19.96
N VAL A 120 1.57 0.46 19.21
CA VAL A 120 1.90 -0.19 17.94
C VAL A 120 0.98 0.33 16.84
N TYR A 121 1.58 0.89 15.81
CA TYR A 121 0.91 1.41 14.64
C TYR A 121 1.28 0.61 13.42
N THR A 122 0.29 0.17 12.66
CA THR A 122 0.49 -0.41 11.33
C THR A 122 -0.14 0.52 10.30
N VAL A 123 0.68 1.13 9.46
CA VAL A 123 0.27 2.05 8.40
C VAL A 123 0.39 1.35 7.06
N GLY A 124 -0.72 1.09 6.40
CA GLY A 124 -0.77 0.50 5.06
C GLY A 124 -1.14 1.55 4.01
N ILE A 125 -0.23 1.81 3.06
CA ILE A 125 -0.47 2.66 1.90
C ILE A 125 -0.87 1.74 0.75
N LEU A 126 -2.16 1.74 0.38
CA LEU A 126 -2.76 0.72 -0.48
C LEU A 126 -2.96 1.27 -1.90
N ASN A 127 -2.32 0.64 -2.90
CA ASN A 127 -2.58 0.93 -4.31
C ASN A 127 -3.79 0.13 -4.85
N PHE A 128 -4.73 -0.19 -3.98
CA PHE A 128 -5.99 -0.85 -4.29
C PHE A 128 -7.08 -0.34 -3.33
N MET A 129 -8.32 -0.69 -3.60
CA MET A 129 -9.46 -0.42 -2.73
C MET A 129 -9.88 -1.72 -2.06
N PHE A 130 -10.34 -1.63 -0.82
CA PHE A 130 -10.99 -2.77 -0.18
C PHE A 130 -12.23 -3.18 -1.00
N PRO A 131 -12.47 -4.49 -1.17
CA PRO A 131 -13.59 -4.99 -1.97
C PRO A 131 -14.95 -4.71 -1.34
N ASP A 132 -14.96 -4.37 -0.06
CA ASP A 132 -16.15 -4.20 0.73
C ASP A 132 -16.81 -2.85 0.39
N ASN A 133 -18.00 -2.88 -0.19
CA ASN A 133 -18.85 -1.69 -0.37
C ASN A 133 -19.36 -1.07 0.95
N GLU A 134 -18.74 -1.46 2.09
CA GLU A 134 -19.13 -1.04 3.44
C GLU A 134 -18.73 0.40 3.76
N TYR A 135 -17.77 0.96 3.02
CA TYR A 135 -17.28 2.31 3.24
C TYR A 135 -17.77 3.28 2.15
N PRO A 136 -18.02 4.55 2.51
CA PRO A 136 -18.29 5.59 1.52
C PRO A 136 -17.23 5.63 0.42
N ALA A 137 -17.65 5.92 -0.82
CA ALA A 137 -16.77 5.88 -2.00
C ALA A 137 -15.61 6.89 -1.93
N ASP A 138 -15.78 7.98 -1.17
CA ASP A 138 -14.81 9.04 -0.95
C ASP A 138 -13.93 8.83 0.28
N LYS A 139 -14.26 7.85 1.13
CA LYS A 139 -13.47 7.55 2.32
C LYS A 139 -12.21 6.77 1.94
N TYR A 140 -11.07 7.43 1.97
CA TYR A 140 -9.76 6.86 1.63
C TYR A 140 -8.83 6.64 2.83
N ARG A 141 -9.16 7.16 4.03
CA ARG A 141 -8.43 6.94 5.28
C ARG A 141 -9.28 6.13 6.25
N HIS A 142 -8.75 5.02 6.72
CA HIS A 142 -9.38 4.14 7.71
C HIS A 142 -8.48 4.06 8.92
N GLU A 143 -9.02 4.37 10.09
CA GLU A 143 -8.37 4.18 11.38
C GLU A 143 -9.12 3.14 12.17
N ILE A 144 -8.44 2.06 12.57
CA ILE A 144 -9.03 0.88 13.18
C ILE A 144 -8.35 0.63 14.52
N GLN A 145 -9.16 0.47 15.56
CA GLN A 145 -8.76 0.17 16.92
C GLN A 145 -9.66 -0.92 17.50
N LEU A 146 -9.27 -1.52 18.62
CA LEU A 146 -10.13 -2.43 19.38
C LEU A 146 -11.20 -1.64 20.10
N LYS A 147 -12.46 -1.92 19.79
CA LYS A 147 -13.63 -1.25 20.34
C LYS A 147 -14.62 -2.24 20.93
N ASP A 148 -15.35 -1.79 21.94
CA ASP A 148 -16.57 -2.46 22.38
C ASP A 148 -17.60 -2.41 21.25
N THR A 149 -18.23 -3.55 20.96
CA THR A 149 -19.16 -3.68 19.83
C THR A 149 -20.56 -3.13 20.15
N GLU A 150 -20.89 -2.92 21.43
CA GLU A 150 -22.20 -2.43 21.83
C GLU A 150 -22.29 -0.88 21.78
N ASP A 151 -21.26 -0.19 22.29
CA ASP A 151 -21.27 1.27 22.40
C ASP A 151 -20.21 1.98 21.57
N ASN A 152 -19.36 1.23 20.86
CA ASN A 152 -18.21 1.73 20.09
C ASN A 152 -17.13 2.43 20.93
N HIS A 153 -17.11 2.24 22.25
CA HIS A 153 -16.04 2.73 23.10
C HIS A 153 -14.70 2.07 22.73
N VAL A 154 -13.62 2.86 22.65
CA VAL A 154 -12.27 2.32 22.41
C VAL A 154 -11.83 1.56 23.66
N PHE A 155 -11.78 0.24 23.57
CA PHE A 155 -11.33 -0.62 24.65
C PHE A 155 -9.80 -0.59 24.82
N TYR A 156 -9.06 -0.53 23.71
CA TYR A 156 -7.61 -0.52 23.71
C TYR A 156 -7.07 0.34 22.57
N ASP A 157 -6.43 1.43 22.94
CA ASP A 157 -5.96 2.48 22.01
C ASP A 157 -4.50 2.33 21.55
N LYS A 158 -3.73 1.44 22.20
CA LYS A 158 -2.31 1.22 21.89
C LYS A 158 -2.05 0.30 20.70
N LEU A 159 -3.08 -0.26 20.06
CA LEU A 159 -2.98 -0.99 18.81
C LEU A 159 -3.85 -0.32 17.75
N THR A 160 -3.21 0.36 16.82
CA THR A 160 -3.90 1.13 15.80
C THR A 160 -3.44 0.72 14.40
N PHE A 161 -4.40 0.49 13.51
CA PHE A 161 -4.14 0.29 12.07
C PHE A 161 -4.65 1.50 11.31
N VAL A 162 -3.83 2.03 10.41
CA VAL A 162 -4.23 3.10 9.48
C VAL A 162 -4.06 2.59 8.06
N TYR A 163 -5.14 2.56 7.28
CA TYR A 163 -5.09 2.19 5.87
C TYR A 163 -5.47 3.37 5.00
N LEU A 164 -4.65 3.60 3.96
CA LEU A 164 -4.81 4.68 3.00
C LEU A 164 -5.08 4.10 1.62
N GLU A 165 -6.35 4.15 1.18
CA GLU A 165 -6.76 3.66 -0.14
C GLU A 165 -6.43 4.71 -1.22
N MET A 166 -5.21 4.67 -1.74
CA MET A 166 -4.68 5.66 -2.69
C MET A 166 -5.54 5.86 -3.95
N PRO A 167 -6.21 4.84 -4.53
CA PRO A 167 -7.07 5.06 -5.68
C PRO A 167 -8.29 5.96 -5.43
N LYS A 168 -8.75 6.08 -4.17
CA LYS A 168 -9.87 6.95 -3.78
C LYS A 168 -9.46 8.42 -3.55
N PHE A 169 -8.18 8.68 -3.31
CA PHE A 169 -7.69 10.06 -3.14
C PHE A 169 -7.65 10.78 -4.49
N ASN A 170 -8.47 11.80 -4.69
CA ASN A 170 -8.64 12.47 -5.99
C ASN A 170 -8.46 13.99 -5.94
N LEU A 171 -7.94 14.53 -4.81
CA LEU A 171 -7.69 15.98 -4.71
C LEU A 171 -6.68 16.45 -5.75
N THR A 172 -7.00 17.56 -6.38
CA THR A 172 -6.09 18.29 -7.28
C THR A 172 -5.12 19.15 -6.49
N GLU A 173 -4.10 19.71 -7.15
CA GLU A 173 -3.11 20.58 -6.50
C GLU A 173 -3.74 21.77 -5.76
N ASP A 174 -4.76 22.37 -6.35
CA ASP A 174 -5.42 23.57 -5.80
C ASP A 174 -6.33 23.25 -4.59
N GLU A 175 -6.62 21.99 -4.35
CA GLU A 175 -7.47 21.53 -3.24
C GLU A 175 -6.66 21.07 -2.01
N LEU A 176 -5.33 21.07 -2.09
CA LEU A 176 -4.46 20.62 -1.00
C LEU A 176 -4.42 21.66 0.13
N VAL A 177 -5.02 21.34 1.27
CA VAL A 177 -5.08 22.22 2.43
C VAL A 177 -4.15 21.76 3.54
N THR A 178 -4.22 20.48 3.90
CA THR A 178 -3.47 19.94 5.04
C THR A 178 -2.13 19.34 4.61
N MET A 179 -1.21 19.15 5.56
CA MET A 179 0.03 18.41 5.32
C MET A 179 -0.26 16.97 4.89
N PHE A 180 -1.33 16.37 5.42
CA PHE A 180 -1.79 15.05 5.01
C PHE A 180 -2.22 15.01 3.54
N ASP A 181 -3.01 15.99 3.06
CA ASP A 181 -3.39 16.06 1.65
C ASP A 181 -2.17 16.15 0.74
N LYS A 182 -1.18 16.97 1.14
CA LYS A 182 0.08 17.13 0.40
C LYS A 182 0.86 15.82 0.32
N TRP A 183 0.96 15.07 1.41
CA TRP A 183 1.61 13.75 1.42
C TRP A 183 0.88 12.73 0.54
N MET A 184 -0.45 12.66 0.65
CA MET A 184 -1.26 11.77 -0.18
C MET A 184 -1.10 12.11 -1.67
N PHE A 185 -1.12 13.40 -2.01
CA PHE A 185 -0.91 13.86 -3.39
C PHE A 185 0.47 13.46 -3.93
N VAL A 186 1.53 13.68 -3.15
CA VAL A 186 2.89 13.29 -3.52
C VAL A 186 2.99 11.79 -3.74
N LEU A 187 2.57 11.00 -2.77
CA LEU A 187 2.63 9.53 -2.86
C LEU A 187 1.90 9.01 -4.10
N ARG A 188 0.78 9.62 -4.46
CA ARG A 188 0.00 9.20 -5.63
C ARG A 188 0.61 9.63 -6.96
N ASN A 189 1.18 10.82 -7.02
CA ASN A 189 1.48 11.49 -8.29
C ASN A 189 2.97 11.63 -8.60
N LEU A 190 3.90 11.44 -7.64
CA LEU A 190 5.32 11.78 -7.74
C LEU A 190 5.97 11.32 -9.06
N SER A 191 5.77 10.07 -9.46
CA SER A 191 6.35 9.51 -10.69
C SER A 191 5.83 10.13 -12.00
N ARG A 192 4.71 10.87 -11.92
CA ARG A 192 4.10 11.54 -13.08
C ARG A 192 4.41 13.02 -13.15
N LEU A 193 4.96 13.58 -12.06
CA LEU A 193 5.31 14.99 -11.99
C LEU A 193 6.57 15.24 -12.82
N LEU A 194 6.54 16.33 -13.60
CA LEU A 194 7.71 16.84 -14.34
C LEU A 194 8.40 17.95 -13.55
N ASP A 195 7.65 18.69 -12.75
CA ASP A 195 8.11 19.76 -11.89
C ASP A 195 7.44 19.69 -10.55
N ARG A 196 8.01 20.39 -9.57
CA ARG A 196 7.43 20.50 -8.24
C ARG A 196 6.18 21.39 -8.26
N PRO A 197 5.03 20.90 -7.78
CA PRO A 197 3.81 21.69 -7.66
C PRO A 197 3.96 22.90 -6.71
N LYS A 198 3.24 23.98 -7.00
CA LYS A 198 3.28 25.20 -6.19
C LYS A 198 2.72 24.99 -4.78
N ALA A 199 1.76 24.08 -4.61
CA ALA A 199 1.19 23.73 -3.32
C ALA A 199 2.19 23.00 -2.39
N LEU A 200 3.30 22.47 -2.91
CA LEU A 200 4.29 21.67 -2.19
C LEU A 200 5.56 22.48 -1.90
N GLN A 201 5.43 23.69 -1.33
CA GLN A 201 6.57 24.59 -1.04
C GLN A 201 7.11 24.42 0.39
N ASP A 202 6.54 23.52 1.21
CA ASP A 202 7.05 23.25 2.55
C ASP A 202 8.44 22.63 2.46
N ARG A 203 9.32 22.98 3.40
CA ARG A 203 10.74 22.56 3.43
C ARG A 203 10.92 21.04 3.31
N VAL A 204 10.02 20.26 3.89
CA VAL A 204 10.09 18.79 3.82
C VAL A 204 9.99 18.29 2.38
N PHE A 205 9.18 18.95 1.54
CA PHE A 205 9.07 18.59 0.12
C PHE A 205 10.27 19.04 -0.71
N ASP A 206 11.04 20.07 -0.28
CA ASP A 206 12.34 20.40 -0.92
C ASP A 206 13.23 19.17 -0.91
N LYS A 207 13.39 18.57 0.29
CA LYS A 207 14.19 17.36 0.46
C LYS A 207 13.61 16.16 -0.28
N LEU A 208 12.28 15.99 -0.23
CA LEU A 208 11.62 14.88 -0.93
C LEU A 208 11.92 14.93 -2.43
N PHE A 209 11.69 16.06 -3.08
CA PHE A 209 11.93 16.22 -4.53
C PHE A 209 13.41 16.10 -4.89
N GLU A 210 14.31 16.56 -4.02
CA GLU A 210 15.74 16.35 -4.17
C GLU A 210 16.14 14.89 -4.15
N GLN A 211 15.63 14.12 -3.16
CA GLN A 211 15.92 12.70 -3.01
C GLN A 211 15.22 11.83 -4.05
N ALA A 212 14.09 12.28 -4.57
CA ALA A 212 13.32 11.59 -5.60
C ALA A 212 13.86 11.78 -7.02
N GLU A 213 14.73 12.76 -7.26
CA GLU A 213 15.19 13.13 -8.62
C GLU A 213 16.17 12.09 -9.18
N ILE A 214 15.72 11.31 -10.15
CA ILE A 214 16.48 10.17 -10.74
C ILE A 214 17.80 10.63 -11.35
N ALA A 215 17.85 11.85 -11.91
CA ALA A 215 19.06 12.40 -12.52
C ALA A 215 20.24 12.54 -11.52
N LYS A 216 19.95 12.64 -10.22
CA LYS A 216 20.94 12.78 -9.16
C LYS A 216 21.48 11.44 -8.64
N TYR A 217 20.94 10.32 -9.10
CA TYR A 217 21.33 8.99 -8.63
C TYR A 217 22.67 8.57 -9.20
N SER A 218 23.46 7.91 -8.36
CA SER A 218 24.62 7.13 -8.78
C SER A 218 24.20 6.00 -9.73
N ASP A 219 25.14 5.47 -10.49
CA ASP A 219 24.88 4.35 -11.40
C ASP A 219 24.37 3.10 -10.65
N ALA A 220 24.80 2.91 -9.40
CA ALA A 220 24.33 1.81 -8.56
C ALA A 220 22.85 2.00 -8.15
N GLU A 221 22.48 3.19 -7.65
CA GLU A 221 21.11 3.52 -7.28
C GLU A 221 20.16 3.48 -8.47
N ARG A 222 20.62 3.95 -9.63
CA ARG A 222 19.85 3.90 -10.87
C ARG A 222 19.57 2.46 -11.29
N ARG A 223 20.55 1.55 -11.21
CA ARG A 223 20.33 0.14 -11.50
C ARG A 223 19.34 -0.50 -10.53
N GLN A 224 19.47 -0.24 -9.25
CA GLN A 224 18.53 -0.75 -8.22
C GLN A 224 17.11 -0.24 -8.46
N TYR A 225 16.95 1.03 -8.83
CA TYR A 225 15.65 1.60 -9.16
C TYR A 225 15.04 0.94 -10.42
N GLU A 226 15.82 0.79 -11.50
CA GLU A 226 15.33 0.16 -12.73
C GLU A 226 14.94 -1.32 -12.51
N GLU A 227 15.69 -2.05 -11.70
CA GLU A 227 15.35 -3.42 -11.29
C GLU A 227 14.03 -3.45 -10.50
N SER A 228 13.91 -2.63 -9.47
CA SER A 228 12.69 -2.52 -8.66
C SER A 228 11.48 -2.06 -9.48
N LYS A 229 11.69 -1.17 -10.46
CA LYS A 229 10.66 -0.72 -11.41
C LYS A 229 10.24 -1.86 -12.34
N LYS A 230 11.17 -2.66 -12.82
CA LYS A 230 10.88 -3.85 -13.62
C LYS A 230 10.03 -4.83 -12.83
N ASP A 231 10.41 -5.17 -11.59
CA ASP A 231 9.63 -6.06 -10.72
C ASP A 231 8.21 -5.55 -10.49
N TYR A 232 8.05 -4.24 -10.32
CA TYR A 232 6.75 -3.59 -10.22
C TYR A 232 5.89 -3.81 -11.46
N TRP A 233 6.43 -3.58 -12.66
CA TRP A 233 5.69 -3.74 -13.91
C TRP A 233 5.43 -5.21 -14.27
N ASP A 234 6.39 -6.10 -14.00
CA ASP A 234 6.25 -7.55 -14.22
C ASP A 234 5.11 -8.12 -13.37
N TYR A 235 5.01 -7.67 -12.11
CA TYR A 235 3.88 -8.01 -11.25
C TYR A 235 2.54 -7.63 -11.88
N PHE A 236 2.36 -6.36 -12.29
CA PHE A 236 1.10 -5.92 -12.90
C PHE A 236 0.80 -6.59 -14.24
N SER A 237 1.82 -6.83 -15.06
CA SER A 237 1.68 -7.55 -16.33
C SER A 237 1.19 -8.99 -16.10
N THR A 238 1.76 -9.66 -15.12
CA THR A 238 1.37 -11.03 -14.73
C THR A 238 -0.07 -11.06 -14.21
N MET A 239 -0.43 -10.16 -13.31
CA MET A 239 -1.78 -10.05 -12.76
C MET A 239 -2.83 -9.75 -13.86
N LYS A 240 -2.52 -8.82 -14.75
CA LYS A 240 -3.39 -8.49 -15.90
C LYS A 240 -3.59 -9.71 -16.81
N THR A 241 -2.54 -10.47 -17.04
CA THR A 241 -2.60 -11.69 -17.86
C THR A 241 -3.43 -12.76 -17.17
N ALA A 242 -3.23 -12.99 -15.86
CA ALA A 242 -4.01 -13.94 -15.07
C ALA A 242 -5.50 -13.57 -15.07
N LYS A 243 -5.84 -12.31 -14.80
CA LYS A 243 -7.23 -11.81 -14.85
C LYS A 243 -7.88 -11.98 -16.22
N ARG A 244 -7.13 -11.74 -17.30
CA ARG A 244 -7.62 -11.94 -18.68
C ARG A 244 -7.88 -13.41 -18.97
N LYS A 245 -7.00 -14.33 -18.51
CA LYS A 245 -7.16 -15.77 -18.67
C LYS A 245 -8.38 -16.26 -17.89
N ALA A 246 -8.49 -15.92 -16.60
CA ALA A 246 -9.61 -16.29 -15.74
C ALA A 246 -10.96 -15.84 -16.34
N LYS A 247 -11.04 -14.58 -16.82
CA LYS A 247 -12.25 -14.06 -17.47
C LYS A 247 -12.60 -14.80 -18.76
N LYS A 248 -11.58 -15.29 -19.51
CA LYS A 248 -11.82 -16.11 -20.71
C LYS A 248 -12.33 -17.50 -20.33
N GLU A 249 -11.76 -18.12 -19.32
CA GLU A 249 -12.17 -19.43 -18.79
C GLU A 249 -13.61 -19.37 -18.28
N GLU A 250 -13.96 -18.37 -17.47
CA GLU A 250 -15.32 -18.12 -16.99
C GLU A 250 -16.35 -18.00 -18.12
N LYS A 251 -15.99 -17.27 -19.20
CA LYS A 251 -16.84 -17.15 -20.38
C LYS A 251 -17.05 -18.50 -21.09
N VAL A 252 -15.98 -19.29 -21.21
CA VAL A 252 -16.06 -20.63 -21.82
C VAL A 252 -16.93 -21.55 -20.98
N GLU A 253 -16.76 -21.59 -19.67
CA GLU A 253 -17.60 -22.35 -18.76
C GLU A 253 -19.08 -21.93 -18.85
N THR A 254 -19.32 -20.60 -18.92
CA THR A 254 -20.66 -20.05 -19.09
C THR A 254 -21.29 -20.53 -20.40
N VAL A 255 -20.55 -20.56 -21.52
CA VAL A 255 -21.02 -21.09 -22.80
C VAL A 255 -21.46 -22.55 -22.66
N PHE A 256 -20.65 -23.42 -22.05
CA PHE A 256 -21.00 -24.83 -21.89
C PHE A 256 -22.19 -25.01 -20.95
N ARG A 257 -22.27 -24.30 -19.85
CA ARG A 257 -23.41 -24.33 -18.93
C ARG A 257 -24.74 -23.92 -19.62
N LEU A 258 -24.71 -22.83 -20.40
CA LEU A 258 -25.88 -22.38 -21.12
C LEU A 258 -26.29 -23.35 -22.27
N LYS A 259 -25.32 -24.01 -22.92
CA LYS A 259 -25.55 -25.08 -23.88
C LYS A 259 -26.27 -26.27 -23.24
N GLU A 260 -25.82 -26.72 -22.05
CA GLU A 260 -26.47 -27.82 -21.32
C GLU A 260 -27.91 -27.48 -20.90
N MET A 261 -28.22 -26.20 -20.70
CA MET A 261 -29.57 -25.72 -20.43
C MET A 261 -30.45 -25.67 -21.69
N GLY A 262 -29.93 -26.02 -22.87
CA GLY A 262 -30.67 -26.08 -24.12
C GLY A 262 -30.88 -24.74 -24.83
N LEU A 263 -30.11 -23.69 -24.50
CA LEU A 263 -30.21 -22.38 -25.14
C LEU A 263 -29.64 -22.40 -26.56
N THR A 264 -30.16 -21.52 -27.41
CA THR A 264 -29.65 -21.37 -28.81
C THR A 264 -28.29 -20.65 -28.81
N PRO A 265 -27.48 -20.82 -29.87
CA PRO A 265 -26.20 -20.12 -29.99
C PRO A 265 -26.29 -18.60 -29.82
N GLU A 266 -27.40 -17.99 -30.28
CA GLU A 266 -27.66 -16.57 -30.16
C GLU A 266 -27.91 -16.16 -28.71
N GLN A 267 -28.70 -16.97 -27.96
CA GLN A 267 -28.96 -16.74 -26.53
C GLN A 267 -27.70 -16.94 -25.69
N ILE A 268 -26.89 -17.96 -26.03
CA ILE A 268 -25.59 -18.21 -25.36
C ILE A 268 -24.64 -17.06 -25.62
N ALA A 269 -24.56 -16.53 -26.83
CA ALA A 269 -23.72 -15.40 -27.19
C ALA A 269 -24.06 -14.16 -26.34
N GLN A 270 -25.36 -13.87 -26.21
CA GLN A 270 -25.86 -12.79 -25.38
C GLN A 270 -25.55 -13.00 -23.89
N GLY A 271 -25.76 -14.20 -23.35
CA GLY A 271 -25.53 -14.53 -21.94
C GLY A 271 -24.06 -14.57 -21.55
N ALA A 272 -23.19 -15.03 -22.44
CA ALA A 272 -21.74 -15.10 -22.20
C ALA A 272 -20.97 -13.82 -22.59
N GLY A 273 -21.63 -12.85 -23.25
CA GLY A 273 -21.00 -11.64 -23.79
C GLY A 273 -19.88 -11.97 -24.79
N LEU A 274 -20.20 -12.87 -25.74
CA LEU A 274 -19.35 -13.32 -26.85
C LEU A 274 -20.08 -13.09 -28.19
N SER A 275 -19.34 -13.12 -29.30
CA SER A 275 -19.94 -13.17 -30.61
C SER A 275 -20.53 -14.57 -30.90
N ILE A 276 -21.56 -14.63 -31.80
CA ILE A 276 -22.16 -15.92 -32.21
C ILE A 276 -21.11 -16.84 -32.87
N GLU A 277 -20.16 -16.26 -33.59
CA GLU A 277 -19.06 -17.00 -34.22
C GLU A 277 -18.13 -17.65 -33.18
N GLU A 278 -17.78 -16.91 -32.10
CA GLU A 278 -16.98 -17.45 -30.99
C GLU A 278 -17.73 -18.58 -30.28
N VAL A 279 -19.03 -18.41 -30.03
CA VAL A 279 -19.85 -19.46 -29.42
C VAL A 279 -19.90 -20.69 -30.32
N LYS A 280 -20.21 -20.55 -31.62
CA LYS A 280 -20.20 -21.70 -32.56
C LYS A 280 -18.89 -22.43 -32.61
N LYS A 281 -17.76 -21.70 -32.50
CA LYS A 281 -16.42 -22.30 -32.46
C LYS A 281 -16.14 -23.09 -31.19
N LEU A 282 -16.77 -22.73 -30.07
CA LEU A 282 -16.60 -23.40 -28.77
C LEU A 282 -17.52 -24.62 -28.62
N ILE A 283 -18.72 -24.57 -29.20
CA ILE A 283 -19.71 -25.63 -29.02
C ILE A 283 -19.76 -26.63 -30.19
N GLY A 284 -18.94 -26.42 -31.23
CA GLY A 284 -18.68 -27.32 -32.34
C GLY A 284 -19.70 -27.28 -33.37
#